data_bafcae6f84f20530a5d79f73e44b79ac
#
_entry.id   bafcae6f84f20530a5d79f73e44b79ac
#
_cell.length_a   1.000
_cell.length_b   1.000
_cell.length_c   1.000
_cell.angle_alpha   90.00
_cell.angle_beta   90.00
_cell.angle_gamma   90.00
#
_symmetry.space_group_name_H-M   'P 1'
#
loop_
_entity.id
_entity.type
_entity.pdbx_description
1 polymer ?
#
loop_
_entity_poly.entity_id
_entity_poly.type
_entity_poly.pdbx_seq_one_letter_code
_entity_poly.pdbx_strand_id
1 'polypeptide(L)'
;MPKAVKVSREEELLRNAILLFSRGGFRETSLQEIADELGITRPLFYYYFESKEDLLWRIIGHLGDTLLEQARPIAVADEPPTRRLTRLFERHAETLLENVDAFRIYFAERNQLSGKRDLRLKRGERLYHELITEVIVEGQRLGEIRPGDPHLATRLAMGTANSLLRWFTPAVAISAQELMSATVEYMLAGLTAKS
;
A
#
# COMPACT_ATOMS: atom_id res chain seq x y z
N MET A 1 12.54 -11.39 -27.32
CA MET A 1 11.85 -12.16 -26.27
C MET A 1 12.28 -11.62 -24.91
N PRO A 2 11.39 -11.11 -24.05
CA PRO A 2 11.77 -10.66 -22.72
C PRO A 2 12.23 -11.89 -21.91
N LYS A 3 13.42 -11.77 -21.27
CA LYS A 3 13.91 -12.75 -20.31
C LYS A 3 12.88 -12.87 -19.18
N ALA A 4 12.33 -14.06 -18.98
CA ALA A 4 11.54 -14.37 -17.82
C ALA A 4 12.39 -14.06 -16.57
N VAL A 5 12.00 -13.06 -15.79
CA VAL A 5 12.63 -12.74 -14.51
C VAL A 5 12.43 -13.96 -13.64
N LYS A 6 13.53 -14.65 -13.30
CA LYS A 6 13.49 -15.83 -12.44
C LYS A 6 13.09 -15.32 -11.03
N VAL A 7 11.83 -15.48 -10.71
CA VAL A 7 11.32 -15.15 -9.37
C VAL A 7 12.14 -15.89 -8.33
N SER A 8 12.60 -15.20 -7.31
CA SER A 8 13.36 -15.83 -6.23
C SER A 8 12.46 -16.80 -5.46
N ARG A 9 13.03 -17.84 -4.85
CA ARG A 9 12.26 -18.78 -4.02
C ARG A 9 11.59 -18.06 -2.85
N GLU A 10 12.23 -17.04 -2.31
CA GLU A 10 11.67 -16.21 -1.23
C GLU A 10 10.41 -15.46 -1.70
N GLU A 11 10.44 -14.84 -2.88
CA GLU A 11 9.27 -14.15 -3.46
C GLU A 11 8.10 -15.11 -3.73
N GLU A 12 8.38 -16.34 -4.14
CA GLU A 12 7.38 -17.38 -4.30
C GLU A 12 6.74 -17.75 -2.96
N LEU A 13 7.55 -17.92 -1.92
CA LEU A 13 7.09 -18.22 -0.57
C LEU A 13 6.25 -17.06 -0.01
N LEU A 14 6.66 -15.81 -0.22
CA LEU A 14 5.90 -14.63 0.21
C LEU A 14 4.52 -14.56 -0.48
N ARG A 15 4.43 -14.81 -1.79
CA ARG A 15 3.16 -14.83 -2.51
C ARG A 15 2.20 -15.91 -1.98
N ASN A 16 2.70 -17.11 -1.76
CA ASN A 16 1.88 -18.19 -1.21
C ASN A 16 1.43 -17.86 0.23
N ALA A 17 2.29 -17.27 1.04
CA ALA A 17 1.94 -16.83 2.39
C ALA A 17 0.86 -15.73 2.38
N ILE A 18 0.90 -14.80 1.43
CA ILE A 18 -0.16 -13.79 1.24
C ILE A 18 -1.51 -14.47 0.98
N LEU A 19 -1.56 -15.44 0.07
CA LEU A 19 -2.79 -16.18 -0.23
C LEU A 19 -3.30 -16.97 0.99
N LEU A 20 -2.40 -17.56 1.76
CA LEU A 20 -2.77 -18.30 2.96
C LEU A 20 -3.35 -17.37 4.03
N PHE A 21 -2.69 -16.26 4.32
CA PHE A 21 -3.16 -15.29 5.32
C PHE A 21 -4.45 -14.59 4.91
N SER A 22 -4.66 -14.33 3.62
CA SER A 22 -5.90 -13.72 3.12
C SER A 22 -7.12 -14.63 3.29
N ARG A 23 -6.92 -15.95 3.32
CA ARG A 23 -7.99 -16.96 3.46
C ARG A 23 -8.22 -17.37 4.91
N GLY A 24 -7.16 -17.67 5.64
CA GLY A 24 -7.20 -18.26 6.97
C GLY A 24 -6.99 -17.26 8.12
N GLY A 25 -6.55 -16.04 7.82
CA GLY A 25 -6.12 -15.07 8.83
C GLY A 25 -4.69 -15.34 9.34
N PHE A 26 -4.01 -14.29 9.75
CA PHE A 26 -2.64 -14.43 10.26
C PHE A 26 -2.60 -15.14 11.61
N ARG A 27 -3.50 -14.80 12.54
CA ARG A 27 -3.47 -15.35 13.91
C ARG A 27 -3.75 -16.84 13.94
N GLU A 28 -4.74 -17.27 13.19
CA GLU A 28 -5.29 -18.61 13.16
C GLU A 28 -4.37 -19.61 12.45
N THR A 29 -3.52 -19.13 11.55
CA THR A 29 -2.59 -19.98 10.78
C THR A 29 -1.37 -20.37 11.58
N SER A 30 -1.11 -21.65 11.77
CA SER A 30 0.08 -22.16 12.45
C SER A 30 1.32 -22.16 11.54
N LEU A 31 2.52 -22.21 12.16
CA LEU A 31 3.77 -22.36 11.39
C LEU A 31 3.83 -23.69 10.62
N GLN A 32 3.15 -24.73 11.11
CA GLN A 32 3.09 -26.02 10.41
C GLN A 32 2.24 -25.88 9.15
N GLU A 33 1.05 -25.29 9.25
CA GLU A 33 0.18 -25.04 8.09
C GLU A 33 0.87 -24.16 7.05
N ILE A 34 1.61 -23.13 7.48
CA ILE A 34 2.40 -22.30 6.56
C ILE A 34 3.46 -23.15 5.83
N ALA A 35 4.20 -23.98 6.55
CA ALA A 35 5.25 -24.82 5.95
C ALA A 35 4.65 -25.83 4.97
N ASP A 36 3.55 -26.47 5.33
CA ASP A 36 2.84 -27.45 4.51
C ASP A 36 2.29 -26.82 3.21
N GLU A 37 1.63 -25.65 3.32
CA GLU A 37 1.09 -24.92 2.16
C GLU A 37 2.20 -24.39 1.24
N LEU A 38 3.32 -23.96 1.82
CA LEU A 38 4.50 -23.51 1.06
C LEU A 38 5.31 -24.68 0.46
N GLY A 39 4.94 -25.93 0.76
CA GLY A 39 5.66 -27.12 0.32
C GLY A 39 7.10 -27.18 0.83
N ILE A 40 7.34 -26.72 2.07
CA ILE A 40 8.66 -26.70 2.71
C ILE A 40 8.61 -27.34 4.08
N THR A 41 9.78 -27.74 4.58
CA THR A 41 9.91 -28.23 5.95
C THR A 41 10.04 -27.07 6.95
N ARG A 42 9.70 -27.28 8.22
CA ARG A 42 9.91 -26.27 9.28
C ARG A 42 11.34 -25.74 9.36
N PRO A 43 12.40 -26.59 9.30
CA PRO A 43 13.77 -26.08 9.24
C PRO A 43 14.02 -25.15 8.06
N LEU A 44 13.46 -25.48 6.87
CA LEU A 44 13.58 -24.63 5.69
C LEU A 44 12.78 -23.33 5.83
N PHE A 45 11.63 -23.34 6.54
CA PHE A 45 10.94 -22.11 6.89
C PHE A 45 11.86 -21.17 7.69
N TYR A 46 12.51 -21.67 8.74
CA TYR A 46 13.42 -20.88 9.58
C TYR A 46 14.71 -20.44 8.88
N TYR A 47 15.06 -21.05 7.75
CA TYR A 47 16.15 -20.57 6.89
C TYR A 47 15.77 -19.25 6.19
N TYR A 48 14.50 -19.09 5.80
CA TYR A 48 14.01 -17.88 5.11
C TYR A 48 13.46 -16.82 6.07
N PHE A 49 12.79 -17.23 7.14
CA PHE A 49 12.03 -16.35 8.03
C PHE A 49 12.35 -16.70 9.49
N GLU A 50 12.74 -15.68 10.27
CA GLU A 50 13.06 -15.85 11.70
C GLU A 50 11.84 -16.29 12.53
N SER A 51 10.64 -15.85 12.13
CA SER A 51 9.38 -16.11 12.81
C SER A 51 8.19 -15.85 11.89
N LYS A 52 7.00 -16.19 12.35
CA LYS A 52 5.75 -15.83 11.69
C LYS A 52 5.57 -14.30 11.60
N GLU A 53 5.98 -13.56 12.64
CA GLU A 53 6.01 -12.09 12.63
C GLU A 53 7.00 -11.54 11.60
N ASP A 54 8.14 -12.21 11.39
CA ASP A 54 9.10 -11.82 10.35
C ASP A 54 8.53 -12.01 8.94
N LEU A 55 7.80 -13.09 8.70
CA LEU A 55 7.09 -13.32 7.45
C LEU A 55 6.04 -12.21 7.22
N LEU A 56 5.24 -11.87 8.24
CA LEU A 56 4.28 -10.78 8.17
C LEU A 56 4.96 -9.44 7.88
N TRP A 57 6.08 -9.18 8.58
CA TRP A 57 6.87 -7.95 8.36
C TRP A 57 7.36 -7.84 6.93
N ARG A 58 7.85 -8.93 6.31
CA ARG A 58 8.33 -8.90 4.92
C ARG A 58 7.20 -8.60 3.93
N ILE A 59 6.00 -9.15 4.16
CA ILE A 59 4.80 -8.85 3.36
C ILE A 59 4.44 -7.36 3.47
N ILE A 60 4.26 -6.87 4.69
CA ILE A 60 3.79 -5.51 4.96
C ILE A 60 4.87 -4.46 4.67
N GLY A 61 6.13 -4.75 5.04
CA GLY A 61 7.25 -3.83 4.85
C GLY A 61 7.56 -3.58 3.39
N HIS A 62 7.55 -4.64 2.56
CA HIS A 62 7.74 -4.51 1.12
C HIS A 62 6.70 -3.58 0.49
N LEU A 63 5.44 -3.69 0.90
CA LEU A 63 4.36 -2.83 0.42
C LEU A 63 4.62 -1.34 0.75
N GLY A 64 5.03 -1.05 1.99
CA GLY A 64 5.34 0.31 2.42
C GLY A 64 6.56 0.91 1.71
N ASP A 65 7.62 0.11 1.55
CA ASP A 65 8.82 0.51 0.82
C ASP A 65 8.48 0.80 -0.66
N THR A 66 7.69 -0.06 -1.33
CA THR A 66 7.22 0.13 -2.71
C THR A 66 6.45 1.45 -2.88
N LEU A 67 5.47 1.72 -2.00
CA LEU A 67 4.70 2.97 -2.06
C LEU A 67 5.60 4.19 -1.92
N LEU A 68 6.54 4.17 -0.99
CA LEU A 68 7.43 5.29 -0.73
C LEU A 68 8.42 5.53 -1.88
N GLU A 69 9.00 4.47 -2.45
CA GLU A 69 9.90 4.56 -3.59
C GLU A 69 9.22 5.12 -4.84
N GLN A 70 7.97 4.72 -5.09
CA GLN A 70 7.18 5.20 -6.23
C GLN A 70 6.71 6.66 -6.04
N ALA A 71 6.38 7.06 -4.81
CA ALA A 71 5.88 8.40 -4.53
C ALA A 71 6.97 9.49 -4.58
N ARG A 72 8.19 9.21 -4.12
CA ARG A 72 9.27 10.19 -4.02
C ARG A 72 9.54 10.94 -5.33
N PRO A 73 9.79 10.28 -6.48
CA PRO A 73 10.07 10.99 -7.74
C PRO A 73 8.88 11.82 -8.22
N ILE A 74 7.66 11.39 -7.93
CA ILE A 74 6.45 12.13 -8.31
C ILE A 74 6.30 13.39 -7.44
N ALA A 75 6.52 13.28 -6.13
CA ALA A 75 6.37 14.38 -5.19
C ALA A 75 7.32 15.55 -5.47
N VAL A 76 8.51 15.28 -6.02
CA VAL A 76 9.54 16.30 -6.32
C VAL A 76 9.63 16.67 -7.80
N ALA A 77 8.72 16.17 -8.65
CA ALA A 77 8.73 16.46 -10.07
C ALA A 77 8.48 17.96 -10.34
N ASP A 78 9.09 18.49 -11.41
CA ASP A 78 8.85 19.86 -11.87
C ASP A 78 7.53 19.95 -12.63
N GLU A 79 6.43 19.81 -11.90
CA GLU A 79 5.05 19.82 -12.39
C GLU A 79 4.16 20.58 -11.40
N PRO A 80 3.00 21.12 -11.84
CA PRO A 80 2.04 21.75 -10.93
C PRO A 80 1.62 20.80 -9.78
N PRO A 81 1.43 21.32 -8.55
CA PRO A 81 1.02 20.50 -7.40
C PRO A 81 -0.21 19.64 -7.63
N THR A 82 -1.23 20.16 -8.31
CA THR A 82 -2.43 19.39 -8.66
C THR A 82 -2.11 18.19 -9.54
N ARG A 83 -1.19 18.34 -10.51
CA ARG A 83 -0.75 17.23 -11.37
C ARG A 83 0.06 16.19 -10.61
N ARG A 84 0.96 16.62 -9.73
CA ARG A 84 1.71 15.71 -8.86
C ARG A 84 0.77 14.92 -7.93
N LEU A 85 -0.25 15.56 -7.35
CA LEU A 85 -1.26 14.88 -6.53
C LEU A 85 -2.07 13.86 -7.33
N THR A 86 -2.49 14.20 -8.56
CA THR A 86 -3.15 13.25 -9.45
C THR A 86 -2.31 11.99 -9.61
N ARG A 87 -1.04 12.15 -10.00
CA ARG A 87 -0.12 11.03 -10.20
C ARG A 87 0.18 10.24 -8.93
N LEU A 88 0.26 10.91 -7.77
CA LEU A 88 0.44 10.24 -6.47
C LEU A 88 -0.76 9.37 -6.12
N PHE A 89 -1.97 9.88 -6.33
CA PHE A 89 -3.19 9.12 -6.06
C PHE A 89 -3.43 8.00 -7.05
N GLU A 90 -3.17 8.21 -8.34
CA GLU A 90 -3.19 7.17 -9.38
C GLU A 90 -2.22 6.04 -9.02
N ARG A 91 -0.97 6.37 -8.70
CA ARG A 91 0.06 5.38 -8.33
C ARG A 91 -0.31 4.62 -7.05
N HIS A 92 -0.87 5.30 -6.06
CA HIS A 92 -1.36 4.64 -4.84
C HIS A 92 -2.48 3.65 -5.15
N ALA A 93 -3.47 4.06 -5.94
CA ALA A 93 -4.59 3.21 -6.31
C ALA A 93 -4.15 2.01 -7.17
N GLU A 94 -3.24 2.21 -8.14
CA GLU A 94 -2.63 1.12 -8.93
C GLU A 94 -1.94 0.10 -8.02
N THR A 95 -1.05 0.56 -7.13
CA THR A 95 -0.32 -0.31 -6.20
C THR A 95 -1.28 -1.08 -5.28
N LEU A 96 -2.35 -0.42 -4.83
CA LEU A 96 -3.40 -1.04 -4.03
C LEU A 96 -4.13 -2.15 -4.79
N LEU A 97 -4.53 -1.91 -6.03
CA LEU A 97 -5.25 -2.88 -6.84
C LEU A 97 -4.37 -4.06 -7.29
N GLU A 98 -3.08 -3.81 -7.54
CA GLU A 98 -2.10 -4.85 -7.84
C GLU A 98 -1.80 -5.75 -6.63
N ASN A 99 -2.01 -5.25 -5.40
CA ASN A 99 -1.61 -5.91 -4.16
C ASN A 99 -2.75 -6.01 -3.13
N VAL A 100 -3.99 -6.23 -3.58
CA VAL A 100 -5.21 -6.21 -2.74
C VAL A 100 -5.08 -7.08 -1.49
N ASP A 101 -4.60 -8.32 -1.63
CA ASP A 101 -4.49 -9.24 -0.50
C ASP A 101 -3.41 -8.81 0.50
N ALA A 102 -2.28 -8.30 0.03
CA ALA A 102 -1.23 -7.77 0.91
C ALA A 102 -1.72 -6.53 1.68
N PHE A 103 -2.50 -5.65 1.05
CA PHE A 103 -3.12 -4.51 1.74
C PHE A 103 -4.17 -4.95 2.76
N ARG A 104 -4.99 -5.97 2.45
CA ARG A 104 -5.95 -6.54 3.42
C ARG A 104 -5.22 -7.06 4.66
N ILE A 105 -4.13 -7.81 4.46
CA ILE A 105 -3.28 -8.30 5.56
C ILE A 105 -2.69 -7.12 6.34
N TYR A 106 -2.18 -6.09 5.65
CA TYR A 106 -1.68 -4.88 6.30
C TYR A 106 -2.72 -4.25 7.22
N PHE A 107 -3.94 -4.00 6.76
CA PHE A 107 -4.99 -3.36 7.58
C PHE A 107 -5.51 -4.24 8.70
N ALA A 108 -5.56 -5.56 8.52
CA ALA A 108 -6.02 -6.50 9.53
C ALA A 108 -4.95 -6.76 10.60
N GLU A 109 -3.69 -6.89 10.21
CA GLU A 109 -2.68 -7.54 11.03
C GLU A 109 -1.48 -6.65 11.40
N ARG A 110 -1.40 -5.39 10.92
CA ARG A 110 -0.28 -4.48 11.23
C ARG A 110 0.00 -4.35 12.73
N ASN A 111 -1.04 -4.44 13.56
CA ASN A 111 -0.92 -4.36 15.02
C ASN A 111 -0.27 -5.61 15.66
N GLN A 112 0.02 -6.67 14.88
CA GLN A 112 0.78 -7.83 15.34
C GLN A 112 2.30 -7.59 15.31
N LEU A 113 2.74 -6.55 14.59
CA LEU A 113 4.15 -6.15 14.57
C LEU A 113 4.50 -5.46 15.88
N SER A 114 5.71 -5.73 16.37
CA SER A 114 6.22 -5.20 17.62
C SER A 114 7.64 -4.63 17.49
N GLY A 115 8.06 -3.89 18.51
CA GLY A 115 9.44 -3.41 18.65
C GLY A 115 9.94 -2.60 17.45
N LYS A 116 11.08 -2.98 16.89
CA LYS A 116 11.72 -2.24 15.80
C LYS A 116 10.92 -2.31 14.49
N ARG A 117 10.19 -3.40 14.23
CA ARG A 117 9.36 -3.58 13.03
C ARG A 117 8.18 -2.62 13.03
N ASP A 118 7.46 -2.51 14.14
CA ASP A 118 6.36 -1.55 14.32
C ASP A 118 6.83 -0.10 14.17
N LEU A 119 7.96 0.25 14.79
CA LEU A 119 8.54 1.60 14.67
C LEU A 119 8.94 1.94 13.23
N ARG A 120 9.53 0.98 12.51
CA ARG A 120 9.90 1.17 11.10
C ARG A 120 8.67 1.34 10.22
N LEU A 121 7.62 0.52 10.43
CA LEU A 121 6.36 0.65 9.72
C LEU A 121 5.75 2.04 9.92
N LYS A 122 5.56 2.46 11.15
CA LYS A 122 5.01 3.79 11.50
C LYS A 122 5.84 4.94 10.92
N ARG A 123 7.16 4.79 10.87
CA ARG A 123 8.03 5.78 10.24
C ARG A 123 7.79 5.85 8.73
N GLY A 124 7.69 4.71 8.05
CA GLY A 124 7.42 4.64 6.60
C GLY A 124 6.08 5.29 6.25
N GLU A 125 5.02 4.94 7.01
CA GLU A 125 3.68 5.54 6.85
C GLU A 125 3.69 7.06 7.01
N ARG A 126 4.39 7.56 8.04
CA ARG A 126 4.52 8.99 8.26
C ARG A 126 5.24 9.67 7.10
N LEU A 127 6.38 9.14 6.65
CA LEU A 127 7.13 9.69 5.51
C LEU A 127 6.28 9.72 4.23
N TYR A 128 5.49 8.68 3.98
CA TYR A 128 4.59 8.63 2.84
C TYR A 128 3.50 9.72 2.90
N HIS A 129 2.89 9.92 4.07
CA HIS A 129 1.90 10.97 4.28
C HIS A 129 2.54 12.37 4.21
N GLU A 130 3.75 12.55 4.73
CA GLU A 130 4.50 13.81 4.66
C GLU A 130 4.76 14.23 3.21
N LEU A 131 5.17 13.32 2.33
CA LEU A 131 5.35 13.61 0.90
C LEU A 131 4.08 14.18 0.25
N ILE A 132 2.92 13.59 0.51
CA ILE A 132 1.64 14.06 -0.03
C ILE A 132 1.26 15.41 0.58
N THR A 133 1.46 15.56 1.90
CA THR A 133 1.16 16.79 2.64
C THR A 133 1.98 17.96 2.13
N GLU A 134 3.27 17.78 1.84
CA GLU A 134 4.14 18.82 1.27
C GLU A 134 3.65 19.32 -0.09
N VAL A 135 3.19 18.41 -0.96
CA VAL A 135 2.60 18.79 -2.26
C VAL A 135 1.30 19.58 -2.07
N ILE A 136 0.47 19.20 -1.08
CA ILE A 136 -0.76 19.96 -0.74
C ILE A 136 -0.41 21.35 -0.22
N VAL A 137 0.58 21.49 0.69
CA VAL A 137 1.02 22.80 1.21
C VAL A 137 1.50 23.70 0.09
N GLU A 138 2.31 23.18 -0.83
CA GLU A 138 2.76 23.95 -1.99
C GLU A 138 1.59 24.39 -2.87
N GLY A 139 0.64 23.50 -3.16
CA GLY A 139 -0.54 23.81 -3.94
C GLY A 139 -1.43 24.87 -3.28
N GLN A 140 -1.56 24.86 -1.97
CA GLN A 140 -2.27 25.90 -1.21
C GLN A 140 -1.56 27.25 -1.34
N ARG A 141 -0.22 27.27 -1.25
CA ARG A 141 0.58 28.50 -1.42
C ARG A 141 0.44 29.09 -2.83
N LEU A 142 0.29 28.25 -3.86
CA LEU A 142 0.11 28.66 -5.25
C LEU A 142 -1.36 28.94 -5.63
N GLY A 143 -2.31 28.70 -4.74
CA GLY A 143 -3.74 28.89 -4.98
C GLY A 143 -4.40 27.78 -5.85
N GLU A 144 -3.68 26.69 -6.16
CA GLU A 144 -4.23 25.55 -6.90
C GLU A 144 -5.10 24.64 -6.02
N ILE A 145 -4.78 24.59 -4.73
CA ILE A 145 -5.48 23.79 -3.73
C ILE A 145 -6.16 24.73 -2.74
N ARG A 146 -7.38 24.38 -2.36
CA ARG A 146 -8.16 25.17 -1.40
C ARG A 146 -7.45 25.25 -0.05
N PRO A 147 -7.57 26.38 0.68
CA PRO A 147 -7.03 26.51 2.02
C PRO A 147 -7.69 25.52 2.99
N GLY A 148 -6.96 25.08 4.00
CA GLY A 148 -7.40 24.14 5.03
C GLY A 148 -6.22 23.46 5.71
N ASP A 149 -6.50 22.56 6.65
CA ASP A 149 -5.45 21.73 7.27
C ASP A 149 -4.92 20.70 6.26
N PRO A 150 -3.64 20.79 5.85
CA PRO A 150 -3.07 19.89 4.83
C PRO A 150 -2.91 18.45 5.35
N HIS A 151 -2.70 18.26 6.64
CA HIS A 151 -2.62 16.92 7.23
C HIS A 151 -4.00 16.23 7.24
N LEU A 152 -5.06 16.98 7.54
CA LEU A 152 -6.44 16.47 7.45
C LEU A 152 -6.79 16.13 6.00
N ALA A 153 -6.44 16.98 5.04
CA ALA A 153 -6.66 16.74 3.61
C ALA A 153 -5.96 15.44 3.15
N THR A 154 -4.69 15.24 3.52
CA THR A 154 -3.94 14.00 3.26
C THR A 154 -4.65 12.79 3.84
N ARG A 155 -5.09 12.84 5.10
CA ARG A 155 -5.76 11.70 5.77
C ARG A 155 -7.09 11.35 5.11
N LEU A 156 -7.88 12.35 4.72
CA LEU A 156 -9.15 12.13 4.04
C LEU A 156 -8.95 11.52 2.66
N ALA A 157 -7.99 12.02 1.88
CA ALA A 157 -7.65 11.46 0.57
C ALA A 157 -7.19 10.00 0.69
N MET A 158 -6.23 9.70 1.59
CA MET A 158 -5.75 8.34 1.81
C MET A 158 -6.85 7.41 2.37
N GLY A 159 -7.70 7.90 3.26
CA GLY A 159 -8.85 7.17 3.76
C GLY A 159 -9.82 6.78 2.64
N THR A 160 -10.10 7.70 1.71
CA THR A 160 -10.93 7.44 0.53
C THR A 160 -10.30 6.38 -0.37
N ALA A 161 -9.03 6.51 -0.73
CA ALA A 161 -8.33 5.53 -1.55
C ALA A 161 -8.33 4.14 -0.89
N ASN A 162 -7.98 4.05 0.39
CA ASN A 162 -7.93 2.78 1.13
C ASN A 162 -9.31 2.15 1.36
N SER A 163 -10.40 2.93 1.32
CA SER A 163 -11.76 2.41 1.46
C SER A 163 -12.14 1.43 0.37
N LEU A 164 -11.51 1.51 -0.81
CA LEU A 164 -11.74 0.60 -1.94
C LEU A 164 -11.55 -0.87 -1.54
N LEU A 165 -10.59 -1.16 -0.67
CA LEU A 165 -10.33 -2.53 -0.20
C LEU A 165 -11.50 -3.19 0.53
N ARG A 166 -12.42 -2.39 1.08
CA ARG A 166 -13.53 -2.90 1.90
C ARG A 166 -14.72 -3.36 1.08
N TRP A 167 -14.93 -2.76 -0.08
CA TRP A 167 -16.14 -3.00 -0.88
C TRP A 167 -15.86 -3.38 -2.33
N PHE A 168 -14.64 -3.13 -2.84
CA PHE A 168 -14.29 -3.57 -4.18
C PHE A 168 -14.11 -5.09 -4.20
N THR A 169 -14.95 -5.74 -5.01
CA THR A 169 -14.87 -7.18 -5.32
C THR A 169 -15.00 -7.35 -6.83
N PRO A 170 -14.48 -8.43 -7.43
CA PRO A 170 -14.65 -8.72 -8.86
C PRO A 170 -16.11 -8.81 -9.32
N ALA A 171 -17.06 -8.93 -8.38
CA ALA A 171 -18.50 -8.97 -8.67
C ALA A 171 -19.12 -7.57 -8.89
N VAL A 172 -18.38 -6.49 -8.60
CA VAL A 172 -18.83 -5.13 -8.90
C VAL A 172 -18.71 -4.89 -10.40
N ALA A 173 -19.79 -4.43 -11.04
CA ALA A 173 -19.88 -4.24 -12.50
C ALA A 173 -19.05 -3.05 -13.03
N ILE A 174 -18.05 -2.60 -12.29
CA ILE A 174 -17.13 -1.50 -12.62
C ILE A 174 -15.73 -2.07 -12.72
N SER A 175 -15.00 -1.75 -13.79
CA SER A 175 -13.61 -2.17 -13.92
C SER A 175 -12.73 -1.50 -12.84
N ALA A 176 -11.63 -2.17 -12.46
CA ALA A 176 -10.67 -1.61 -11.51
C ALA A 176 -10.16 -0.23 -11.96
N GLN A 177 -9.95 -0.04 -13.26
CA GLN A 177 -9.46 1.21 -13.83
C GLN A 177 -10.50 2.34 -13.75
N GLU A 178 -11.77 2.06 -14.07
CA GLU A 178 -12.86 3.05 -13.93
C GLU A 178 -13.03 3.49 -12.47
N LEU A 179 -12.97 2.52 -11.54
CA LEU A 179 -13.06 2.80 -10.12
C LEU A 179 -11.90 3.66 -9.63
N MET A 180 -10.68 3.34 -10.05
CA MET A 180 -9.48 4.12 -9.73
C MET A 180 -9.62 5.56 -10.24
N SER A 181 -9.95 5.74 -11.52
CA SER A 181 -10.10 7.06 -12.12
C SER A 181 -11.18 7.89 -11.41
N ALA A 182 -12.35 7.32 -11.14
CA ALA A 182 -13.42 7.99 -10.40
C ALA A 182 -13.01 8.37 -8.97
N THR A 183 -12.26 7.50 -8.29
CA THR A 183 -11.76 7.78 -6.92
C THR A 183 -10.78 8.93 -6.92
N VAL A 184 -9.82 8.95 -7.85
CA VAL A 184 -8.82 10.02 -7.99
C VAL A 184 -9.52 11.35 -8.33
N GLU A 185 -10.46 11.34 -9.29
CA GLU A 185 -11.25 12.52 -9.65
C GLU A 185 -12.02 13.07 -8.45
N TYR A 186 -12.68 12.20 -7.68
CA TYR A 186 -13.42 12.59 -6.48
C TYR A 186 -12.52 13.22 -5.41
N MET A 187 -11.34 12.64 -5.17
CA MET A 187 -10.36 13.18 -4.23
C MET A 187 -9.85 14.56 -4.68
N LEU A 188 -9.52 14.73 -5.96
CA LEU A 188 -9.06 16.01 -6.52
C LEU A 188 -10.15 17.07 -6.47
N ALA A 189 -11.40 16.74 -6.83
CA ALA A 189 -12.52 17.67 -6.75
C ALA A 189 -12.74 18.19 -5.31
N GLY A 190 -12.41 17.38 -4.31
CA GLY A 190 -12.42 17.77 -2.91
C GLY A 190 -11.26 18.67 -2.48
N LEU A 191 -10.16 18.71 -3.23
CA LEU A 191 -8.92 19.42 -2.88
C LEU A 191 -8.69 20.69 -3.68
N THR A 192 -9.09 20.72 -4.97
CA THR A 192 -8.84 21.87 -5.84
C THR A 192 -9.61 23.11 -5.40
N ALA A 193 -9.02 24.28 -5.63
CA ALA A 193 -9.71 25.56 -5.46
C ALA A 193 -10.87 25.65 -6.46
N LYS A 194 -12.01 26.18 -6.01
CA LYS A 194 -13.09 26.52 -6.93
C LYS A 194 -12.67 27.77 -7.71
N SER A 195 -12.72 27.69 -9.03
CA SER A 195 -12.58 28.86 -9.94
C SER A 195 -13.63 29.88 -9.64
#